data_132b8cf2eca90451c618edbf075ea70f
#
_entry.id   132b8cf2eca90451c618edbf075ea70f
#
_cell.length_a   1.000
_cell.length_b   1.000
_cell.length_c   1.000
_cell.angle_alpha   90.00
_cell.angle_beta   90.00
_cell.angle_gamma   90.00
#
_symmetry.space_group_name_H-M   'P 1'
#
loop_
_entity.id
_entity.type
_entity.pdbx_description
1 polymer ?
#
loop_
_entity_poly.entity_id
_entity_poly.type
_entity_poly.pdbx_seq_one_letter_code
_entity_poly.pdbx_strand_id
1 'polypeptide(L)'
;MDFSELFGISLPIIQAPMAGSQGSAMAIAVSSAGGLGSLPCAMLSPDAMRRELAAIKAATDKPFNVNFFSHTQPEADAAREARWREALAPYYAEFGIDPASIASGPGRMPFNLEAADILDEFRPAVVSFHFGLPDEALLERAKASGARVISSATTVDEALWLEQRGVDAIIAQGLEAGGHRGMFLSDDITTQVGTFALLRQVVQAVKVPVIAAGGIADAAGVAAAMRLGATAVQVGTAYLLCPESTVSPLHRAALASPAARHTALTNLFSGRPARGIVNRIMRELGPMSDAPPPFPLATTAIAPLRAKAESLGSGDFSPLWSGQNASGCMAVPAGEMTRMLAAEV
;
A
#
# COMPACT_ATOMS: atom_id res chain seq x y z
N MET A 1 2.20 18.74 17.71
CA MET A 1 1.47 17.50 18.07
C MET A 1 2.41 16.35 17.79
N ASP A 2 2.71 15.55 18.77
CA ASP A 2 3.53 14.35 18.60
C ASP A 2 2.67 13.13 18.21
N PHE A 3 3.31 11.97 17.95
CA PHE A 3 2.61 10.77 17.52
C PHE A 3 1.68 10.18 18.60
N SER A 4 2.00 10.39 19.87
CA SER A 4 1.17 9.88 20.96
C SER A 4 -0.11 10.69 21.11
N GLU A 5 -0.04 12.00 20.97
CA GLU A 5 -1.20 12.90 20.97
C GLU A 5 -2.06 12.70 19.71
N LEU A 6 -1.41 12.45 18.56
CA LEU A 6 -2.09 12.32 17.27
C LEU A 6 -2.84 11.00 17.13
N PHE A 7 -2.20 9.88 17.50
CA PHE A 7 -2.70 8.54 17.24
C PHE A 7 -2.97 7.68 18.48
N GLY A 8 -2.57 8.14 19.67
CA GLY A 8 -2.69 7.33 20.89
C GLY A 8 -1.73 6.13 20.96
N ILE A 9 -0.63 6.16 20.22
CA ILE A 9 0.39 5.10 20.18
C ILE A 9 1.60 5.47 21.02
N SER A 10 2.35 4.46 21.50
CA SER A 10 3.55 4.66 22.32
C SER A 10 4.87 4.57 21.54
N LEU A 11 4.84 4.07 20.33
CA LEU A 11 5.98 3.96 19.41
C LEU A 11 5.68 4.69 18.10
N PRO A 12 6.60 5.49 17.52
CA PRO A 12 6.35 6.26 16.31
C PRO A 12 6.34 5.40 15.04
N ILE A 13 5.80 4.18 15.13
CA ILE A 13 5.79 3.17 14.07
C ILE A 13 4.37 2.90 13.61
N ILE A 14 4.12 3.13 12.32
CA ILE A 14 2.90 2.75 11.63
C ILE A 14 3.23 1.58 10.71
N GLN A 15 2.55 0.47 10.86
CA GLN A 15 2.66 -0.63 9.90
C GLN A 15 1.85 -0.25 8.66
N ALA A 16 2.49 -0.21 7.50
CA ALA A 16 1.84 0.19 6.25
C ALA A 16 0.70 -0.76 5.88
N PRO A 17 -0.46 -0.26 5.45
CA PRO A 17 -1.53 -1.12 4.93
C PRO A 17 -1.11 -1.76 3.60
N MET A 18 -1.03 -3.10 3.56
CA MET A 18 -0.53 -3.86 2.42
C MET A 18 -1.61 -4.82 1.89
N ALA A 19 -2.47 -4.30 1.01
CA ALA A 19 -3.62 -5.02 0.46
C ALA A 19 -3.21 -6.35 -0.19
N GLY A 20 -3.84 -7.45 0.24
CA GLY A 20 -3.54 -8.80 -0.22
C GLY A 20 -2.30 -9.45 0.42
N SER A 21 -1.63 -8.77 1.35
CA SER A 21 -0.43 -9.28 2.03
C SER A 21 -0.62 -9.45 3.54
N GLN A 22 -1.76 -9.04 4.09
CA GLN A 22 -2.06 -9.09 5.52
C GLN A 22 -3.56 -9.01 5.80
N GLY A 23 -3.95 -9.41 7.02
CA GLY A 23 -5.27 -9.22 7.60
C GLY A 23 -5.18 -8.62 9.01
N SER A 24 -6.21 -8.87 9.83
CA SER A 24 -6.31 -8.39 11.22
C SER A 24 -5.17 -8.86 12.12
N ALA A 25 -4.62 -10.06 11.91
CA ALA A 25 -3.56 -10.60 12.77
C ALA A 25 -2.33 -9.67 12.85
N MET A 26 -1.90 -9.10 11.74
CA MET A 26 -0.79 -8.15 11.73
C MET A 26 -1.16 -6.84 12.42
N ALA A 27 -2.34 -6.29 12.14
CA ALA A 27 -2.81 -5.07 12.79
C ALA A 27 -2.88 -5.24 14.32
N ILE A 28 -3.40 -6.37 14.81
CA ILE A 28 -3.48 -6.70 16.23
C ILE A 28 -2.07 -6.76 16.86
N ALA A 29 -1.14 -7.49 16.22
CA ALA A 29 0.20 -7.66 16.75
C ALA A 29 0.96 -6.34 16.88
N VAL A 30 0.86 -5.47 15.86
CA VAL A 30 1.51 -4.15 15.85
C VAL A 30 0.87 -3.20 16.85
N SER A 31 -0.46 -3.09 16.87
CA SER A 31 -1.18 -2.22 17.81
C SER A 31 -0.93 -2.64 19.26
N SER A 32 -0.95 -3.93 19.56
CA SER A 32 -0.65 -4.46 20.89
C SER A 32 0.80 -4.22 21.33
N ALA A 33 1.72 -4.06 20.37
CA ALA A 33 3.12 -3.72 20.66
C ALA A 33 3.36 -2.22 20.87
N GLY A 34 2.34 -1.37 20.68
CA GLY A 34 2.43 0.08 20.88
C GLY A 34 2.62 0.91 19.60
N GLY A 35 2.69 0.29 18.43
CA GLY A 35 2.62 0.96 17.14
C GLY A 35 1.20 1.17 16.64
N LEU A 36 1.01 1.64 15.42
CA LEU A 36 -0.27 1.72 14.74
C LEU A 36 -0.36 0.62 13.69
N GLY A 37 -1.07 -0.47 14.02
CA GLY A 37 -1.37 -1.53 13.08
C GLY A 37 -2.41 -1.06 12.05
N SER A 38 -2.32 -1.51 10.81
CA SER A 38 -3.24 -1.12 9.74
C SER A 38 -3.97 -2.31 9.14
N LEU A 39 -5.27 -2.14 8.89
CA LEU A 39 -6.09 -3.06 8.11
C LEU A 39 -6.30 -2.50 6.71
N PRO A 40 -5.78 -3.14 5.63
CA PRO A 40 -6.03 -2.71 4.26
C PRO A 40 -7.38 -3.22 3.78
N CYS A 41 -8.34 -2.32 3.54
CA CYS A 41 -9.72 -2.66 3.17
C CYS A 41 -9.99 -2.65 1.66
N ALA A 42 -9.07 -2.14 0.83
CA ALA A 42 -9.28 -1.93 -0.60
C ALA A 42 -9.60 -3.20 -1.43
N MET A 43 -9.37 -4.39 -0.88
CA MET A 43 -9.65 -5.68 -1.52
C MET A 43 -10.64 -6.54 -0.74
N LEU A 44 -11.18 -6.05 0.36
CA LEU A 44 -12.13 -6.77 1.19
C LEU A 44 -13.56 -6.51 0.73
N SER A 45 -14.38 -7.56 0.70
CA SER A 45 -15.83 -7.37 0.64
C SER A 45 -16.33 -6.75 1.95
N PRO A 46 -17.52 -6.13 1.97
CA PRO A 46 -18.10 -5.56 3.19
C PRO A 46 -18.16 -6.56 4.35
N ASP A 47 -18.58 -7.79 4.09
CA ASP A 47 -18.63 -8.84 5.11
C ASP A 47 -17.25 -9.27 5.60
N ALA A 48 -16.26 -9.34 4.69
CA ALA A 48 -14.88 -9.63 5.08
C ALA A 48 -14.32 -8.48 5.93
N MET A 49 -14.59 -7.23 5.56
CA MET A 49 -14.18 -6.06 6.33
C MET A 49 -14.75 -6.08 7.74
N ARG A 50 -16.06 -6.36 7.90
CA ARG A 50 -16.68 -6.50 9.22
C ARG A 50 -16.06 -7.61 10.06
N ARG A 51 -15.78 -8.79 9.46
CA ARG A 51 -15.12 -9.90 10.18
C ARG A 51 -13.73 -9.52 10.67
N GLU A 52 -12.90 -8.90 9.82
CA GLU A 52 -11.56 -8.47 10.19
C GLU A 52 -11.58 -7.38 11.29
N LEU A 53 -12.48 -6.40 11.18
CA LEU A 53 -12.63 -5.34 12.17
C LEU A 53 -13.15 -5.87 13.51
N ALA A 54 -14.11 -6.79 13.48
CA ALA A 54 -14.60 -7.46 14.69
C ALA A 54 -13.48 -8.26 15.37
N ALA A 55 -12.63 -8.95 14.60
CA ALA A 55 -11.47 -9.66 15.15
C ALA A 55 -10.46 -8.72 15.82
N ILE A 56 -10.19 -7.53 15.24
CA ILE A 56 -9.32 -6.53 15.87
C ILE A 56 -9.93 -6.04 17.18
N LYS A 57 -11.20 -5.63 17.16
CA LYS A 57 -11.91 -5.11 18.36
C LYS A 57 -12.01 -6.13 19.50
N ALA A 58 -12.12 -7.42 19.17
CA ALA A 58 -12.15 -8.49 20.16
C ALA A 58 -10.77 -8.78 20.78
N ALA A 59 -9.69 -8.50 20.04
CA ALA A 59 -8.32 -8.84 20.45
C ALA A 59 -7.57 -7.70 21.14
N THR A 60 -7.92 -6.43 20.87
CA THR A 60 -7.20 -5.29 21.43
C THR A 60 -8.09 -4.04 21.55
N ASP A 61 -7.83 -3.24 22.59
CA ASP A 61 -8.39 -1.89 22.80
C ASP A 61 -7.48 -0.78 22.22
N LYS A 62 -6.34 -1.15 21.67
CA LYS A 62 -5.35 -0.21 21.15
C LYS A 62 -5.82 0.40 19.82
N PRO A 63 -5.35 1.63 19.51
CA PRO A 63 -5.67 2.28 18.24
C PRO A 63 -5.17 1.47 17.04
N PHE A 64 -5.94 1.48 15.97
CA PHE A 64 -5.57 0.90 14.69
C PHE A 64 -6.05 1.78 13.53
N ASN A 65 -5.44 1.61 12.38
CA ASN A 65 -5.75 2.30 11.14
C ASN A 65 -6.55 1.40 10.19
N VAL A 66 -7.51 1.97 9.49
CA VAL A 66 -8.23 1.32 8.37
C VAL A 66 -7.87 2.06 7.09
N ASN A 67 -7.51 1.34 6.04
CA ASN A 67 -7.04 1.96 4.81
C ASN A 67 -7.96 1.69 3.63
N PHE A 68 -8.20 2.73 2.83
CA PHE A 68 -8.98 2.67 1.59
C PHE A 68 -8.25 3.33 0.42
N PHE A 69 -8.64 2.95 -0.80
CA PHE A 69 -8.25 3.66 -2.01
C PHE A 69 -9.30 4.72 -2.37
N SER A 70 -8.83 5.84 -2.93
CA SER A 70 -9.68 6.97 -3.35
C SER A 70 -9.53 7.28 -4.84
N HIS A 71 -9.12 6.29 -5.63
CA HIS A 71 -8.98 6.45 -7.07
C HIS A 71 -10.34 6.70 -7.74
N THR A 72 -10.31 7.47 -8.83
CA THR A 72 -11.46 7.56 -9.72
C THR A 72 -11.53 6.29 -10.58
N GLN A 73 -12.72 5.69 -10.67
CA GLN A 73 -12.92 4.55 -11.56
C GLN A 73 -12.77 5.01 -13.02
N PRO A 74 -11.89 4.35 -13.80
CA PRO A 74 -11.74 4.70 -15.20
C PRO A 74 -12.95 4.24 -16.02
N GLU A 75 -13.22 4.95 -17.11
CA GLU A 75 -14.14 4.45 -18.13
C GLU A 75 -13.54 3.21 -18.82
N ALA A 76 -14.40 2.28 -19.18
CA ALA A 76 -13.98 1.09 -19.92
C ALA A 76 -13.50 1.49 -21.33
N ASP A 77 -12.29 1.07 -21.70
CA ASP A 77 -11.69 1.25 -23.01
C ASP A 77 -11.37 -0.12 -23.63
N ALA A 78 -12.30 -0.60 -24.44
CA ALA A 78 -12.19 -1.91 -25.10
C ALA A 78 -10.95 -2.03 -25.99
N ALA A 79 -10.52 -0.94 -26.63
CA ALA A 79 -9.33 -0.95 -27.49
C ALA A 79 -8.05 -1.11 -26.64
N ARG A 80 -7.99 -0.47 -25.48
CA ARG A 80 -6.88 -0.56 -24.55
C ARG A 80 -6.83 -1.91 -23.85
N GLU A 81 -7.97 -2.45 -23.47
CA GLU A 81 -8.08 -3.82 -22.96
C GLU A 81 -7.62 -4.86 -24.00
N ALA A 82 -8.03 -4.68 -25.26
CA ALA A 82 -7.59 -5.57 -26.36
C ALA A 82 -6.08 -5.52 -26.58
N ARG A 83 -5.47 -4.34 -26.60
CA ARG A 83 -4.00 -4.19 -26.68
C ARG A 83 -3.27 -4.89 -25.53
N TRP A 84 -3.80 -4.78 -24.32
CA TRP A 84 -3.22 -5.47 -23.16
C TRP A 84 -3.31 -7.00 -23.31
N ARG A 85 -4.46 -7.53 -23.73
CA ARG A 85 -4.63 -8.96 -24.02
C ARG A 85 -3.71 -9.44 -25.16
N GLU A 86 -3.51 -8.62 -26.19
CA GLU A 86 -2.57 -8.90 -27.27
C GLU A 86 -1.12 -8.97 -26.78
N ALA A 87 -0.69 -8.04 -25.93
CA ALA A 87 0.64 -8.07 -25.30
C ALA A 87 0.85 -9.32 -24.43
N LEU A 88 -0.21 -9.84 -23.82
CA LEU A 88 -0.18 -11.06 -23.00
C LEU A 88 -0.38 -12.36 -23.81
N ALA A 89 -0.79 -12.30 -25.07
CA ALA A 89 -1.14 -13.46 -25.89
C ALA A 89 -0.04 -14.53 -25.99
N PRO A 90 1.26 -14.19 -26.15
CA PRO A 90 2.33 -15.19 -26.17
C PRO A 90 2.38 -16.03 -24.87
N TYR A 91 2.14 -15.40 -23.73
CA TYR A 91 2.14 -16.09 -22.42
C TYR A 91 0.88 -16.92 -22.22
N TYR A 92 -0.28 -16.46 -22.71
CA TYR A 92 -1.49 -17.30 -22.71
C TYR A 92 -1.28 -18.57 -23.49
N ALA A 93 -0.66 -18.49 -24.69
CA ALA A 93 -0.33 -19.65 -25.49
C ALA A 93 0.66 -20.59 -24.78
N GLU A 94 1.71 -20.05 -24.16
CA GLU A 94 2.71 -20.81 -23.39
C GLU A 94 2.06 -21.62 -22.26
N PHE A 95 1.11 -21.02 -21.52
CA PHE A 95 0.46 -21.64 -20.36
C PHE A 95 -0.85 -22.37 -20.71
N GLY A 96 -1.26 -22.40 -21.98
CA GLY A 96 -2.50 -23.06 -22.42
C GLY A 96 -3.76 -22.40 -21.84
N ILE A 97 -3.75 -21.07 -21.69
CA ILE A 97 -4.88 -20.27 -21.19
C ILE A 97 -5.70 -19.78 -22.38
N ASP A 98 -7.01 -20.06 -22.38
CA ASP A 98 -7.94 -19.50 -23.36
C ASP A 98 -8.29 -18.05 -23.00
N PRO A 99 -7.88 -17.06 -23.83
CA PRO A 99 -8.20 -15.65 -23.56
C PRO A 99 -9.71 -15.34 -23.53
N ALA A 100 -10.53 -16.15 -24.20
CA ALA A 100 -11.98 -15.98 -24.22
C ALA A 100 -12.63 -16.32 -22.86
N SER A 101 -11.95 -17.12 -22.04
CA SER A 101 -12.43 -17.48 -20.70
C SER A 101 -12.22 -16.38 -19.66
N ILE A 102 -11.47 -15.32 -20.00
CA ILE A 102 -11.13 -14.26 -19.06
C ILE A 102 -12.27 -13.24 -18.98
N ALA A 103 -13.00 -13.26 -17.88
CA ALA A 103 -14.08 -12.31 -17.64
C ALA A 103 -13.57 -10.87 -17.52
N SER A 104 -14.39 -9.92 -17.96
CA SER A 104 -14.20 -8.50 -17.61
C SER A 104 -14.83 -8.21 -16.26
N GLY A 105 -14.28 -7.24 -15.53
CA GLY A 105 -14.84 -6.85 -14.24
C GLY A 105 -14.42 -5.44 -13.83
N PRO A 106 -15.13 -4.81 -12.88
CA PRO A 106 -14.88 -3.43 -12.47
C PRO A 106 -13.54 -3.25 -11.70
N GLY A 107 -12.90 -4.35 -11.34
CA GLY A 107 -11.70 -4.32 -10.53
C GLY A 107 -11.97 -3.90 -9.08
N ARG A 108 -11.04 -3.13 -8.49
CA ARG A 108 -11.14 -2.66 -7.11
C ARG A 108 -12.02 -1.42 -7.02
N MET A 109 -12.92 -1.41 -6.03
CA MET A 109 -13.76 -0.25 -5.76
C MET A 109 -13.05 0.74 -4.84
N PRO A 110 -13.17 2.06 -5.10
CA PRO A 110 -12.73 3.07 -4.15
C PRO A 110 -13.64 3.11 -2.91
N PHE A 111 -13.22 3.87 -1.90
CA PHE A 111 -14.04 4.17 -0.72
C PHE A 111 -15.43 4.68 -1.15
N ASN A 112 -16.47 4.14 -0.55
CA ASN A 112 -17.85 4.38 -0.94
C ASN A 112 -18.79 4.42 0.29
N LEU A 113 -20.09 4.60 0.06
CA LEU A 113 -21.09 4.71 1.12
C LEU A 113 -21.12 3.47 2.02
N GLU A 114 -21.03 2.27 1.47
CA GLU A 114 -21.05 1.02 2.24
C GLU A 114 -19.82 0.89 3.15
N ALA A 115 -18.63 1.29 2.66
CA ALA A 115 -17.44 1.36 3.48
C ALA A 115 -17.55 2.43 4.58
N ALA A 116 -18.22 3.56 4.29
CA ALA A 116 -18.48 4.60 5.29
C ALA A 116 -19.46 4.11 6.38
N ASP A 117 -20.49 3.31 6.02
CA ASP A 117 -21.37 2.67 7.00
C ASP A 117 -20.61 1.78 7.98
N ILE A 118 -19.62 1.04 7.46
CA ILE A 118 -18.76 0.19 8.29
C ILE A 118 -17.84 1.02 9.20
N LEU A 119 -17.34 2.17 8.73
CA LEU A 119 -16.59 3.09 9.60
C LEU A 119 -17.44 3.60 10.76
N ASP A 120 -18.71 3.95 10.51
CA ASP A 120 -19.63 4.40 11.57
C ASP A 120 -19.91 3.29 12.59
N GLU A 121 -19.97 2.03 12.14
CA GLU A 121 -20.17 0.85 12.99
C GLU A 121 -18.95 0.59 13.90
N PHE A 122 -17.72 0.61 13.36
CA PHE A 122 -16.52 0.18 14.08
C PHE A 122 -15.70 1.31 14.70
N ARG A 123 -15.84 2.55 14.22
CA ARG A 123 -15.15 3.76 14.70
C ARG A 123 -13.66 3.53 14.96
N PRO A 124 -12.85 3.27 13.91
CA PRO A 124 -11.41 3.13 14.06
C PRO A 124 -10.80 4.47 14.49
N ALA A 125 -9.66 4.42 15.19
CA ALA A 125 -8.95 5.62 15.62
C ALA A 125 -8.38 6.42 14.44
N VAL A 126 -7.98 5.73 13.37
CA VAL A 126 -7.38 6.34 12.18
C VAL A 126 -8.00 5.76 10.92
N VAL A 127 -8.26 6.61 9.95
CA VAL A 127 -8.62 6.24 8.57
C VAL A 127 -7.59 6.81 7.63
N SER A 128 -6.97 5.97 6.84
CA SER A 128 -5.98 6.38 5.84
C SER A 128 -6.50 6.19 4.43
N PHE A 129 -6.17 7.14 3.56
CA PHE A 129 -6.48 7.07 2.14
C PHE A 129 -5.22 6.97 1.28
N HIS A 130 -5.35 6.33 0.14
CA HIS A 130 -4.31 6.23 -0.87
C HIS A 130 -4.90 6.64 -2.23
N PHE A 131 -4.12 7.35 -3.06
CA PHE A 131 -4.58 8.00 -4.31
C PHE A 131 -5.48 9.23 -4.07
N GLY A 132 -5.06 10.12 -3.17
CA GLY A 132 -5.79 11.32 -2.80
C GLY A 132 -6.80 11.08 -1.68
N LEU A 133 -7.95 11.72 -1.78
CA LEU A 133 -9.06 11.65 -0.83
C LEU A 133 -10.36 11.28 -1.58
N PRO A 134 -11.36 10.70 -0.91
CA PRO A 134 -12.69 10.53 -1.49
C PRO A 134 -13.35 11.89 -1.76
N ASP A 135 -14.55 11.87 -2.36
CA ASP A 135 -15.34 13.08 -2.48
C ASP A 135 -15.63 13.74 -1.12
N GLU A 136 -15.98 15.02 -1.15
CA GLU A 136 -16.14 15.85 0.05
C GLU A 136 -17.16 15.25 1.04
N ALA A 137 -18.28 14.73 0.54
CA ALA A 137 -19.32 14.18 1.41
C ALA A 137 -18.85 12.91 2.14
N LEU A 138 -18.12 12.04 1.46
CA LEU A 138 -17.53 10.83 2.05
C LEU A 138 -16.38 11.17 3.00
N LEU A 139 -15.58 12.19 2.67
CA LEU A 139 -14.49 12.66 3.54
C LEU A 139 -15.05 13.22 4.85
N GLU A 140 -16.06 14.07 4.78
CA GLU A 140 -16.72 14.64 5.97
C GLU A 140 -17.35 13.54 6.82
N ARG A 141 -17.92 12.51 6.19
CA ARG A 141 -18.46 11.36 6.91
C ARG A 141 -17.34 10.56 7.63
N ALA A 142 -16.20 10.34 6.97
CA ALA A 142 -15.06 9.69 7.60
C ALA A 142 -14.55 10.49 8.83
N LYS A 143 -14.47 11.82 8.73
CA LYS A 143 -14.12 12.70 9.86
C LYS A 143 -15.17 12.67 10.97
N ALA A 144 -16.45 12.66 10.61
CA ALA A 144 -17.56 12.62 11.59
C ALA A 144 -17.59 11.33 12.42
N SER A 145 -16.98 10.23 11.95
CA SER A 145 -16.80 9.01 12.75
C SER A 145 -15.89 9.21 13.97
N GLY A 146 -15.16 10.33 14.04
CA GLY A 146 -14.19 10.67 15.09
C GLY A 146 -12.77 10.18 14.78
N ALA A 147 -12.54 9.56 13.63
CA ALA A 147 -11.22 9.09 13.23
C ALA A 147 -10.30 10.24 12.80
N ARG A 148 -8.99 10.09 13.06
CA ARG A 148 -7.97 10.90 12.40
C ARG A 148 -7.86 10.48 10.94
N VAL A 149 -7.90 11.46 10.03
CA VAL A 149 -7.80 11.21 8.59
C VAL A 149 -6.37 11.51 8.11
N ILE A 150 -5.72 10.53 7.51
CA ILE A 150 -4.39 10.66 6.93
C ILE A 150 -4.39 10.21 5.47
N SER A 151 -3.49 10.76 4.65
CA SER A 151 -3.36 10.34 3.25
C SER A 151 -1.93 10.43 2.75
N SER A 152 -1.62 9.67 1.68
CA SER A 152 -0.29 9.62 1.06
C SER A 152 -0.11 10.75 0.06
N ALA A 153 1.05 11.41 0.13
CA ALA A 153 1.55 12.36 -0.87
C ALA A 153 2.91 11.87 -1.40
N THR A 154 3.12 12.00 -2.70
CA THR A 154 4.37 11.66 -3.39
C THR A 154 5.13 12.89 -3.87
N THR A 155 4.49 14.06 -3.80
CA THR A 155 5.06 15.38 -4.13
C THR A 155 4.65 16.42 -3.09
N VAL A 156 5.32 17.58 -3.10
CA VAL A 156 4.95 18.71 -2.23
C VAL A 156 3.57 19.26 -2.60
N ASP A 157 3.24 19.32 -3.89
CA ASP A 157 1.94 19.82 -4.35
C ASP A 157 0.79 18.95 -3.84
N GLU A 158 0.97 17.63 -3.85
CA GLU A 158 0.02 16.69 -3.27
C GLU A 158 -0.12 16.89 -1.76
N ALA A 159 0.98 17.13 -1.05
CA ALA A 159 0.95 17.39 0.39
C ALA A 159 0.17 18.68 0.72
N LEU A 160 0.41 19.77 0.00
CA LEU A 160 -0.32 21.03 0.14
C LEU A 160 -1.81 20.87 -0.18
N TRP A 161 -2.13 20.09 -1.22
CA TRP A 161 -3.51 19.79 -1.60
C TRP A 161 -4.26 19.02 -0.49
N LEU A 162 -3.58 18.05 0.15
CA LEU A 162 -4.13 17.28 1.27
C LEU A 162 -4.34 18.16 2.51
N GLU A 163 -3.36 19.00 2.88
CA GLU A 163 -3.47 19.93 4.00
C GLU A 163 -4.66 20.88 3.83
N GLN A 164 -4.84 21.46 2.63
CA GLN A 164 -5.96 22.34 2.31
C GLN A 164 -7.33 21.67 2.50
N ARG A 165 -7.39 20.33 2.43
CA ARG A 165 -8.62 19.55 2.64
C ARG A 165 -8.76 19.01 4.06
N GLY A 166 -7.88 19.45 4.96
CA GLY A 166 -8.00 19.21 6.40
C GLY A 166 -7.75 17.77 6.79
N VAL A 167 -6.72 17.12 6.23
CA VAL A 167 -6.18 15.89 6.79
C VAL A 167 -5.44 16.16 8.10
N ASP A 168 -5.44 15.19 9.02
CA ASP A 168 -4.76 15.34 10.32
C ASP A 168 -3.24 15.11 10.23
N ALA A 169 -2.78 14.31 9.25
CA ALA A 169 -1.37 14.13 8.92
C ALA A 169 -1.17 13.64 7.48
N ILE A 170 0.05 13.79 6.97
CA ILE A 170 0.42 13.44 5.60
C ILE A 170 1.50 12.36 5.62
N ILE A 171 1.31 11.30 4.84
CA ILE A 171 2.31 10.27 4.62
C ILE A 171 3.15 10.68 3.40
N ALA A 172 4.37 11.16 3.63
CA ALA A 172 5.33 11.47 2.57
C ALA A 172 5.92 10.16 2.03
N GLN A 173 5.36 9.66 0.91
CA GLN A 173 5.75 8.41 0.30
C GLN A 173 6.89 8.62 -0.70
N GLY A 174 8.11 8.34 -0.29
CA GLY A 174 9.28 8.40 -1.15
C GLY A 174 9.30 7.33 -2.25
N LEU A 175 10.11 7.58 -3.29
CA LEU A 175 10.23 6.72 -4.47
C LEU A 175 10.67 5.28 -4.13
N GLU A 176 11.34 5.07 -3.01
CA GLU A 176 11.84 3.76 -2.53
C GLU A 176 10.73 2.85 -2.01
N ALA A 177 9.54 3.39 -1.73
CA ALA A 177 8.43 2.61 -1.18
C ALA A 177 7.99 1.48 -2.10
N GLY A 178 7.67 0.32 -1.53
CA GLY A 178 7.07 -0.82 -2.22
C GLY A 178 5.58 -0.65 -2.49
N GLY A 179 5.05 -1.43 -3.43
CA GLY A 179 3.66 -1.33 -3.85
C GLY A 179 3.35 -0.06 -4.64
N HIS A 180 2.07 0.29 -4.71
CA HIS A 180 1.58 1.40 -5.54
C HIS A 180 2.12 2.75 -5.08
N ARG A 181 2.52 3.58 -6.07
CA ARG A 181 2.75 5.00 -5.85
C ARG A 181 1.43 5.68 -5.51
N GLY A 182 1.42 6.45 -4.43
CA GLY A 182 0.23 7.16 -3.97
C GLY A 182 -0.12 8.40 -4.79
N MET A 183 0.59 8.69 -5.86
CA MET A 183 0.43 9.88 -6.72
C MET A 183 -1.02 10.03 -7.21
N PHE A 184 -1.52 11.26 -7.28
CA PHE A 184 -2.91 11.51 -7.67
C PHE A 184 -3.16 12.86 -8.38
N LEU A 185 -2.25 13.82 -8.30
CA LEU A 185 -2.37 15.09 -9.04
C LEU A 185 -1.71 15.01 -10.42
N SER A 186 -0.83 14.06 -10.64
CA SER A 186 -0.11 13.87 -11.91
C SER A 186 0.16 12.39 -12.13
N ASP A 187 0.14 11.95 -13.39
CA ASP A 187 0.58 10.62 -13.81
C ASP A 187 2.05 10.62 -14.28
N ASP A 188 2.72 11.77 -14.24
CA ASP A 188 4.12 11.91 -14.63
C ASP A 188 5.05 11.31 -13.57
N ILE A 189 5.62 10.13 -13.88
CA ILE A 189 6.52 9.41 -12.99
C ILE A 189 7.83 10.15 -12.71
N THR A 190 8.21 11.13 -13.55
CA THR A 190 9.42 11.92 -13.35
C THR A 190 9.34 12.90 -12.19
N THR A 191 8.11 13.17 -11.69
CA THR A 191 7.86 14.01 -10.50
C THR A 191 8.18 13.29 -9.18
N GLN A 192 8.43 11.99 -9.23
CA GLN A 192 8.59 11.17 -8.03
C GLN A 192 9.98 11.36 -7.40
N VAL A 193 9.99 11.60 -6.09
CA VAL A 193 11.17 12.00 -5.31
C VAL A 193 11.51 10.94 -4.27
N GLY A 194 12.80 10.73 -4.00
CA GLY A 194 13.27 9.83 -2.94
C GLY A 194 12.89 10.33 -1.55
N THR A 195 12.73 9.40 -0.60
CA THR A 195 12.21 9.66 0.76
C THR A 195 12.99 10.75 1.49
N PHE A 196 14.32 10.73 1.41
CA PHE A 196 15.18 11.70 2.09
C PHE A 196 14.91 13.15 1.64
N ALA A 197 14.77 13.35 0.32
CA ALA A 197 14.50 14.68 -0.25
C ALA A 197 13.03 15.08 -0.08
N LEU A 198 12.09 14.16 -0.34
CA LEU A 198 10.66 14.43 -0.23
C LEU A 198 10.26 14.85 1.18
N LEU A 199 10.68 14.07 2.19
CA LEU A 199 10.33 14.30 3.59
C LEU A 199 10.67 15.73 4.03
N ARG A 200 11.90 16.19 3.75
CA ARG A 200 12.34 17.55 4.12
C ARG A 200 11.53 18.64 3.44
N GLN A 201 11.24 18.47 2.15
CA GLN A 201 10.44 19.44 1.40
C GLN A 201 9.00 19.50 1.94
N VAL A 202 8.38 18.35 2.20
CA VAL A 202 7.00 18.30 2.74
C VAL A 202 6.95 18.90 4.15
N VAL A 203 7.87 18.51 5.06
CA VAL A 203 7.93 19.07 6.43
C VAL A 203 8.08 20.60 6.44
N GLN A 204 8.76 21.17 5.46
CA GLN A 204 8.91 22.62 5.33
C GLN A 204 7.69 23.31 4.71
N ALA A 205 6.92 22.59 3.91
CA ALA A 205 5.81 23.15 3.14
C ALA A 205 4.46 23.13 3.88
N VAL A 206 4.24 22.14 4.75
CA VAL A 206 2.96 21.95 5.46
C VAL A 206 3.09 22.18 6.95
N LYS A 207 1.96 22.44 7.63
CA LYS A 207 1.87 22.65 9.09
C LYS A 207 1.40 21.40 9.83
N VAL A 208 0.73 20.49 9.14
CA VAL A 208 0.26 19.23 9.72
C VAL A 208 1.43 18.25 9.91
N PRO A 209 1.34 17.31 10.87
CA PRO A 209 2.35 16.28 11.08
C PRO A 209 2.65 15.48 9.79
N VAL A 210 3.92 15.11 9.60
CA VAL A 210 4.38 14.35 8.43
C VAL A 210 4.91 13.00 8.86
N ILE A 211 4.46 11.95 8.19
CA ILE A 211 4.86 10.56 8.39
C ILE A 211 5.77 10.16 7.24
N ALA A 212 6.98 9.68 7.52
CA ALA A 212 7.89 9.22 6.48
C ALA A 212 7.56 7.80 6.02
N ALA A 213 7.54 7.54 4.71
CA ALA A 213 7.34 6.20 4.15
C ALA A 213 8.24 5.94 2.94
N GLY A 214 8.88 4.79 2.90
CA GLY A 214 9.75 4.35 1.80
C GLY A 214 11.21 4.20 2.20
N GLY A 215 11.79 3.02 1.93
CA GLY A 215 13.19 2.72 2.17
C GLY A 215 13.59 2.48 3.64
N ILE A 216 12.71 2.76 4.59
CA ILE A 216 12.94 2.59 6.03
C ILE A 216 12.77 1.11 6.39
N ALA A 217 13.81 0.48 6.96
CA ALA A 217 13.83 -0.96 7.20
C ALA A 217 14.38 -1.37 8.58
N ASP A 218 14.93 -0.43 9.35
CA ASP A 218 15.59 -0.66 10.64
C ASP A 218 15.51 0.56 11.56
N ALA A 219 15.98 0.44 12.80
CA ALA A 219 15.95 1.50 13.81
C ALA A 219 16.75 2.74 13.37
N ALA A 220 17.90 2.56 12.73
CA ALA A 220 18.71 3.68 12.25
C ALA A 220 17.97 4.49 11.17
N GLY A 221 17.25 3.81 10.25
CA GLY A 221 16.39 4.47 9.27
C GLY A 221 15.22 5.22 9.90
N VAL A 222 14.63 4.68 10.96
CA VAL A 222 13.59 5.36 11.75
C VAL A 222 14.17 6.60 12.41
N ALA A 223 15.28 6.49 13.15
CA ALA A 223 15.94 7.63 13.79
C ALA A 223 16.33 8.73 12.80
N ALA A 224 16.82 8.36 11.61
CA ALA A 224 17.14 9.31 10.55
C ALA A 224 15.89 10.08 10.06
N ALA A 225 14.77 9.37 9.82
CA ALA A 225 13.52 10.01 9.41
C ALA A 225 12.98 10.99 10.47
N MET A 226 13.04 10.60 11.75
CA MET A 226 12.63 11.46 12.86
C MET A 226 13.49 12.72 12.94
N ARG A 227 14.81 12.60 12.76
CA ARG A 227 15.74 13.77 12.70
C ARG A 227 15.48 14.68 11.51
N LEU A 228 14.95 14.16 10.42
CA LEU A 228 14.53 14.95 9.25
C LEU A 228 13.20 15.67 9.47
N GLY A 229 12.53 15.45 10.60
CA GLY A 229 11.31 16.13 10.99
C GLY A 229 10.02 15.30 10.81
N ALA A 230 10.14 13.99 10.58
CA ALA A 230 8.97 13.12 10.64
C ALA A 230 8.40 13.04 12.06
N THR A 231 7.07 13.00 12.18
CA THR A 231 6.38 12.76 13.46
C THR A 231 6.29 11.25 13.75
N ALA A 232 6.23 10.44 12.72
CA ALA A 232 6.23 8.97 12.78
C ALA A 232 6.76 8.41 11.46
N VAL A 233 6.97 7.10 11.40
CA VAL A 233 7.34 6.41 10.16
C VAL A 233 6.33 5.34 9.81
N GLN A 234 6.06 5.17 8.51
CA GLN A 234 5.24 4.08 7.99
C GLN A 234 6.13 3.07 7.27
N VAL A 235 6.17 1.84 7.80
CA VAL A 235 7.03 0.75 7.32
C VAL A 235 6.18 -0.38 6.76
N GLY A 236 6.51 -0.86 5.55
CA GLY A 236 5.79 -1.95 4.89
C GLY A 236 6.65 -3.20 4.72
N THR A 237 7.65 -3.13 3.85
CA THR A 237 8.43 -4.28 3.37
C THR A 237 9.03 -5.12 4.50
N ALA A 238 9.55 -4.50 5.58
CA ALA A 238 10.12 -5.21 6.72
C ALA A 238 9.13 -6.19 7.39
N TYR A 239 7.82 -5.91 7.34
CA TYR A 239 6.79 -6.78 7.91
C TYR A 239 6.39 -7.96 7.02
N LEU A 240 6.81 -8.02 5.75
CA LEU A 240 6.34 -9.03 4.81
C LEU A 240 6.83 -10.46 5.12
N LEU A 241 7.92 -10.63 5.88
CA LEU A 241 8.38 -11.94 6.34
C LEU A 241 7.85 -12.32 7.73
N CYS A 242 7.17 -11.42 8.44
CA CYS A 242 6.52 -11.75 9.73
C CYS A 242 5.53 -12.91 9.56
N PRO A 243 5.35 -13.77 10.60
CA PRO A 243 4.36 -14.87 10.56
C PRO A 243 2.94 -14.41 10.26
N GLU A 244 2.55 -13.21 10.68
CA GLU A 244 1.23 -12.63 10.48
C GLU A 244 0.99 -12.14 9.04
N SER A 245 2.03 -12.09 8.21
CA SER A 245 1.91 -11.77 6.78
C SER A 245 1.31 -12.95 6.01
N THR A 246 0.43 -12.64 5.05
CA THR A 246 -0.26 -13.62 4.20
C THR A 246 0.34 -13.71 2.79
N VAL A 247 1.53 -13.13 2.55
CA VAL A 247 2.21 -13.24 1.25
C VAL A 247 2.54 -14.70 0.92
N SER A 248 2.48 -15.03 -0.37
CA SER A 248 2.71 -16.39 -0.85
C SER A 248 4.13 -16.89 -0.52
N PRO A 249 4.35 -18.21 -0.45
CA PRO A 249 5.69 -18.78 -0.29
C PRO A 249 6.68 -18.29 -1.35
N LEU A 250 6.23 -18.07 -2.59
CA LEU A 250 7.04 -17.52 -3.69
C LEU A 250 7.49 -16.08 -3.39
N HIS A 251 6.61 -15.25 -2.87
CA HIS A 251 6.96 -13.89 -2.49
C HIS A 251 7.93 -13.87 -1.29
N ARG A 252 7.70 -14.72 -0.28
CA ARG A 252 8.64 -14.89 0.85
C ARG A 252 10.03 -15.32 0.36
N ALA A 253 10.09 -16.29 -0.54
CA ALA A 253 11.34 -16.76 -1.12
C ALA A 253 12.06 -15.64 -1.92
N ALA A 254 11.32 -14.86 -2.70
CA ALA A 254 11.88 -13.72 -3.44
C ALA A 254 12.45 -12.66 -2.50
N LEU A 255 11.74 -12.28 -1.44
CA LEU A 255 12.19 -11.32 -0.42
C LEU A 255 13.43 -11.80 0.34
N ALA A 256 13.54 -13.09 0.61
CA ALA A 256 14.69 -13.69 1.30
C ALA A 256 15.91 -13.94 0.36
N SER A 257 15.79 -13.68 -0.93
CA SER A 257 16.82 -13.94 -1.93
C SER A 257 17.55 -12.67 -2.38
N PRO A 258 18.70 -12.79 -3.07
CA PRO A 258 19.37 -11.64 -3.69
C PRO A 258 18.51 -10.88 -4.70
N ALA A 259 17.44 -11.48 -5.26
CA ALA A 259 16.52 -10.81 -6.18
C ALA A 259 15.83 -9.57 -5.55
N ALA A 260 15.63 -9.57 -4.22
CA ALA A 260 15.04 -8.43 -3.51
C ALA A 260 15.86 -7.13 -3.62
N ARG A 261 17.14 -7.21 -4.02
CA ARG A 261 18.02 -6.06 -4.24
C ARG A 261 17.72 -5.31 -5.55
N HIS A 262 16.93 -5.94 -6.45
CA HIS A 262 16.57 -5.35 -7.75
C HIS A 262 15.06 -5.18 -7.85
N THR A 263 14.56 -3.99 -7.55
CA THR A 263 13.17 -3.61 -7.69
C THR A 263 13.01 -2.56 -8.79
N ALA A 264 11.87 -2.54 -9.45
CA ALA A 264 11.50 -1.49 -10.39
C ALA A 264 10.05 -1.05 -10.18
N LEU A 265 9.73 0.17 -10.62
CA LEU A 265 8.35 0.59 -10.79
C LEU A 265 7.77 -0.10 -12.02
N THR A 266 6.54 -0.58 -11.91
CA THR A 266 5.83 -1.25 -12.99
C THR A 266 4.35 -0.91 -12.96
N ASN A 267 3.72 -0.81 -14.12
CA ASN A 267 2.27 -0.69 -14.26
C ASN A 267 1.62 -1.97 -14.81
N LEU A 268 2.40 -3.03 -15.08
CA LEU A 268 1.94 -4.24 -15.75
C LEU A 268 0.87 -5.02 -14.96
N PHE A 269 0.91 -4.98 -13.64
CA PHE A 269 0.02 -5.79 -12.81
C PHE A 269 -1.33 -5.14 -12.51
N SER A 270 -1.41 -3.83 -12.57
CA SER A 270 -2.61 -3.12 -12.13
C SER A 270 -3.02 -1.92 -13.00
N GLY A 271 -2.14 -1.48 -13.91
CA GLY A 271 -2.34 -0.28 -14.70
C GLY A 271 -1.86 1.01 -14.04
N ARG A 272 -1.27 0.93 -12.84
CA ARG A 272 -0.73 2.08 -12.11
C ARG A 272 0.68 1.79 -11.59
N PRO A 273 1.60 2.78 -11.58
CA PRO A 273 2.95 2.58 -11.11
C PRO A 273 2.99 2.01 -9.69
N ALA A 274 3.69 0.89 -9.52
CA ALA A 274 3.89 0.22 -8.25
C ALA A 274 5.28 -0.45 -8.23
N ARG A 275 5.96 -0.46 -7.09
CA ARG A 275 7.32 -1.03 -6.97
C ARG A 275 7.27 -2.47 -6.51
N GLY A 276 7.95 -3.33 -7.24
CA GLY A 276 8.14 -4.74 -6.89
C GLY A 276 9.50 -5.28 -7.31
N ILE A 277 9.82 -6.48 -6.83
CA ILE A 277 11.00 -7.24 -7.25
C ILE A 277 10.85 -7.58 -8.74
N VAL A 278 11.90 -7.31 -9.52
CA VAL A 278 11.89 -7.54 -10.97
C VAL A 278 11.78 -9.02 -11.28
N ASN A 279 10.77 -9.38 -12.06
CA ASN A 279 10.52 -10.74 -12.53
C ASN A 279 10.49 -10.83 -14.07
N ARG A 280 10.13 -11.98 -14.62
CA ARG A 280 10.15 -12.26 -16.06
C ARG A 280 9.32 -11.26 -16.86
N ILE A 281 8.05 -11.07 -16.51
CA ILE A 281 7.18 -10.19 -17.31
C ILE A 281 7.66 -8.75 -17.33
N MET A 282 8.25 -8.26 -16.22
CA MET A 282 8.83 -6.92 -16.16
C MET A 282 10.07 -6.78 -17.05
N ARG A 283 10.86 -7.85 -17.22
CA ARG A 283 12.01 -7.86 -18.12
C ARG A 283 11.60 -7.92 -19.59
N GLU A 284 10.58 -8.71 -19.91
CA GLU A 284 10.19 -9.00 -21.29
C GLU A 284 9.29 -7.91 -21.90
N LEU A 285 8.38 -7.31 -21.13
CA LEU A 285 7.49 -6.24 -21.61
C LEU A 285 7.99 -4.83 -21.26
N GLY A 286 9.13 -4.71 -20.55
CA GLY A 286 9.56 -3.48 -19.92
C GLY A 286 8.77 -3.23 -18.62
N PRO A 287 9.37 -2.62 -17.60
CA PRO A 287 8.67 -2.40 -16.33
C PRO A 287 7.52 -1.40 -16.48
N MET A 288 7.65 -0.40 -17.35
CA MET A 288 6.58 0.56 -17.69
C MET A 288 6.18 0.36 -19.14
N SER A 289 4.88 0.25 -19.42
CA SER A 289 4.31 -0.04 -20.72
C SER A 289 3.02 0.77 -20.95
N ASP A 290 2.76 1.14 -22.19
CA ASP A 290 1.51 1.82 -22.61
C ASP A 290 0.37 0.83 -22.90
N ALA A 291 0.66 -0.49 -22.89
CA ALA A 291 -0.33 -1.51 -23.20
C ALA A 291 -1.38 -1.73 -22.11
N PRO A 292 -1.07 -1.73 -20.78
CA PRO A 292 -2.06 -1.97 -19.75
C PRO A 292 -3.14 -0.87 -19.72
N PRO A 293 -4.43 -1.25 -19.51
CA PRO A 293 -5.47 -0.27 -19.23
C PRO A 293 -5.23 0.41 -17.87
N PRO A 294 -5.89 1.56 -17.62
CA PRO A 294 -5.77 2.28 -16.35
C PRO A 294 -6.15 1.41 -15.15
N PHE A 295 -5.57 1.73 -13.99
CA PHE A 295 -5.91 1.10 -12.70
C PHE A 295 -7.42 1.22 -12.42
N PRO A 296 -8.08 0.14 -11.98
CA PRO A 296 -7.54 -1.18 -11.60
C PRO A 296 -7.70 -2.26 -12.70
N LEU A 297 -8.02 -1.89 -13.94
CA LEU A 297 -8.51 -2.79 -15.00
C LEU A 297 -7.46 -3.78 -15.52
N ALA A 298 -6.18 -3.42 -15.48
CA ALA A 298 -5.11 -4.29 -15.99
C ALA A 298 -5.00 -5.64 -15.26
N THR A 299 -5.44 -5.71 -14.00
CA THR A 299 -5.33 -6.91 -13.16
C THR A 299 -6.10 -8.10 -13.74
N THR A 300 -7.23 -7.86 -14.36
CA THR A 300 -8.13 -8.94 -14.86
C THR A 300 -7.45 -9.82 -15.90
N ALA A 301 -6.76 -9.23 -16.86
CA ALA A 301 -6.10 -9.97 -17.94
C ALA A 301 -4.86 -10.75 -17.45
N ILE A 302 -4.08 -10.21 -16.52
CA ILE A 302 -2.87 -10.88 -16.03
C ILE A 302 -3.14 -11.91 -14.92
N ALA A 303 -4.28 -11.85 -14.24
CA ALA A 303 -4.59 -12.73 -13.11
C ALA A 303 -4.54 -14.24 -13.44
N PRO A 304 -5.04 -14.73 -14.59
CA PRO A 304 -4.94 -16.15 -14.96
C PRO A 304 -3.49 -16.61 -15.18
N LEU A 305 -2.63 -15.76 -15.77
CA LEU A 305 -1.20 -16.03 -15.93
C LEU A 305 -0.52 -16.15 -14.56
N ARG A 306 -0.80 -15.22 -13.67
CA ARG A 306 -0.32 -15.29 -12.29
C ARG A 306 -0.73 -16.59 -11.61
N ALA A 307 -2.03 -16.92 -11.63
CA ALA A 307 -2.54 -18.13 -10.99
C ALA A 307 -1.89 -19.40 -11.55
N LYS A 308 -1.75 -19.48 -12.88
CA LYS A 308 -1.13 -20.63 -13.54
C LYS A 308 0.37 -20.74 -13.20
N ALA A 309 1.13 -19.65 -13.29
CA ALA A 309 2.54 -19.64 -12.95
C ALA A 309 2.79 -20.00 -11.48
N GLU A 310 2.03 -19.40 -10.55
CA GLU A 310 2.11 -19.72 -9.11
C GLU A 310 1.81 -21.21 -8.84
N SER A 311 0.86 -21.83 -9.56
CA SER A 311 0.57 -23.26 -9.44
C SER A 311 1.73 -24.17 -9.90
N LEU A 312 2.63 -23.65 -10.74
CA LEU A 312 3.84 -24.28 -11.21
C LEU A 312 5.09 -23.88 -10.41
N GLY A 313 4.93 -23.13 -9.33
CA GLY A 313 6.03 -22.69 -8.47
C GLY A 313 6.81 -21.49 -9.00
N SER A 314 6.26 -20.70 -9.95
CA SER A 314 6.91 -19.52 -10.52
C SER A 314 6.23 -18.22 -10.09
N GLY A 315 7.04 -17.22 -9.66
CA GLY A 315 6.62 -15.85 -9.40
C GLY A 315 6.72 -14.91 -10.62
N ASP A 316 6.93 -15.43 -11.80
CA ASP A 316 7.24 -14.67 -13.02
C ASP A 316 6.13 -13.71 -13.48
N PHE A 317 4.90 -13.93 -13.03
CA PHE A 317 3.73 -13.10 -13.32
C PHE A 317 3.07 -12.56 -12.04
N SER A 318 3.74 -12.68 -10.89
CA SER A 318 3.20 -12.23 -9.61
C SER A 318 3.69 -10.83 -9.27
N PRO A 319 2.82 -9.95 -8.71
CA PRO A 319 3.24 -8.67 -8.18
C PRO A 319 4.01 -8.88 -6.87
N LEU A 320 5.31 -9.05 -6.95
CA LEU A 320 6.20 -9.25 -5.80
C LEU A 320 6.53 -7.89 -5.18
N TRP A 321 5.52 -7.23 -4.58
CA TRP A 321 5.67 -5.87 -4.05
C TRP A 321 6.75 -5.80 -2.97
N SER A 322 7.69 -4.90 -3.15
CA SER A 322 8.80 -4.66 -2.24
C SER A 322 9.37 -3.26 -2.46
N GLY A 323 9.72 -2.58 -1.38
CA GLY A 323 10.55 -1.37 -1.47
C GLY A 323 11.97 -1.68 -1.86
N GLN A 324 12.77 -0.64 -2.11
CA GLN A 324 14.18 -0.78 -2.49
C GLN A 324 15.06 -1.32 -1.35
N ASN A 325 14.60 -1.23 -0.10
CA ASN A 325 15.30 -1.76 1.06
C ASN A 325 14.51 -2.90 1.70
N ALA A 326 14.87 -4.13 1.37
CA ALA A 326 14.33 -5.34 1.96
C ALA A 326 15.26 -5.96 3.04
N SER A 327 16.36 -5.28 3.40
CA SER A 327 17.35 -5.81 4.34
C SER A 327 16.82 -5.99 5.76
N GLY A 328 15.77 -5.24 6.13
CA GLY A 328 15.10 -5.37 7.43
C GLY A 328 14.04 -6.47 7.50
N CYS A 329 13.79 -7.21 6.42
CA CYS A 329 12.83 -8.31 6.43
C CYS A 329 13.35 -9.47 7.29
N MET A 330 12.61 -9.82 8.34
CA MET A 330 12.93 -10.93 9.24
C MET A 330 11.67 -11.74 9.58
N ALA A 331 11.85 -13.05 9.78
CA ALA A 331 10.77 -13.96 10.17
C ALA A 331 10.55 -13.92 11.69
N VAL A 332 10.29 -12.74 12.23
CA VAL A 332 9.94 -12.50 13.65
C VAL A 332 8.50 -12.02 13.76
N PRO A 333 7.81 -12.19 14.91
CA PRO A 333 6.47 -11.68 15.12
C PRO A 333 6.39 -10.17 14.85
N ALA A 334 5.28 -9.69 14.25
CA ALA A 334 5.13 -8.30 13.86
C ALA A 334 5.23 -7.32 15.05
N GLY A 335 4.79 -7.74 16.24
CA GLY A 335 4.97 -6.95 17.46
C GLY A 335 6.45 -6.82 17.88
N GLU A 336 7.28 -7.83 17.65
CA GLU A 336 8.72 -7.78 17.87
C GLU A 336 9.39 -6.88 16.84
N MET A 337 9.06 -7.04 15.56
CA MET A 337 9.51 -6.14 14.48
C MET A 337 9.20 -4.68 14.82
N THR A 338 8.01 -4.37 15.33
CA THR A 338 7.62 -3.00 15.72
C THR A 338 8.55 -2.44 16.80
N ARG A 339 8.87 -3.23 17.84
CA ARG A 339 9.81 -2.80 18.89
C ARG A 339 11.24 -2.65 18.39
N MET A 340 11.69 -3.54 17.50
CA MET A 340 13.02 -3.44 16.89
C MET A 340 13.17 -2.17 16.05
N LEU A 341 12.16 -1.82 15.25
CA LEU A 341 12.15 -0.57 14.48
C LEU A 341 12.21 0.68 15.37
N ALA A 342 11.65 0.65 16.57
CA ALA A 342 11.62 1.78 17.49
C ALA A 342 12.82 1.81 18.47
N ALA A 343 13.81 0.95 18.34
CA ALA A 343 14.85 0.78 19.36
C ALA A 343 15.79 1.99 19.54
N GLU A 344 15.80 2.96 18.62
CA GLU A 344 16.66 4.15 18.67
C GLU A 344 15.85 5.49 18.78
N VAL A 345 14.55 5.42 19.09
CA VAL A 345 13.65 6.59 19.19
C VAL A 345 12.81 6.57 20.46
#